data_af0715c3d467ba666482a0eda6e974ae
#
_entry.id   af0715c3d467ba666482a0eda6e974ae
#
_cell.length_a   1.000
_cell.length_b   1.000
_cell.length_c   1.000
_cell.angle_alpha   90.00
_cell.angle_beta   90.00
_cell.angle_gamma   90.00
#
_symmetry.space_group_name_H-M   'P 1'
#
loop_
_entity.id
_entity.type
_entity.pdbx_description
1 polymer ?
#
loop_
_entity_poly.entity_id
_entity_poly.type
_entity_poly.pdbx_seq_one_letter_code
_entity_poly.pdbx_strand_id
1 'polypeptide(L)'
;PCVDEPEAKATFDLALRFDQAEGELALSNMPEIDVENRKETGIWKFETTPRMSSYLLAFVAGDLQGVTAKTKNGTLVGVYSTKAHPLSNLDFSLDIAVRSIEFYEDYYGVKYPIPQSLHIALPDFSAGAMENWGLVTYREVYLVVDENSTFASRQQVALVIAHELAHQ
;
A
#
# COMPACT_ATOMS: atom_id res chain seq x y z
N PRO A 1 8.17 7.82 20.24
CA PRO A 1 9.56 7.42 20.50
C PRO A 1 9.62 5.93 20.80
N CYS A 2 10.46 5.19 20.07
CA CYS A 2 10.67 3.77 20.23
C CYS A 2 12.15 3.44 19.98
N VAL A 3 12.53 2.19 20.21
CA VAL A 3 13.84 1.69 19.74
C VAL A 3 13.71 1.47 18.24
N ASP A 4 14.34 2.34 17.46
CA ASP A 4 14.26 2.32 15.98
C ASP A 4 15.46 1.55 15.39
N GLU A 5 15.48 0.25 15.70
CA GLU A 5 16.46 -0.71 15.23
C GLU A 5 15.73 -1.85 14.52
N PRO A 6 16.19 -2.33 13.34
CA PRO A 6 15.50 -3.39 12.59
C PRO A 6 15.30 -4.68 13.40
N GLU A 7 16.17 -4.99 14.34
CA GLU A 7 16.09 -6.16 15.21
C GLU A 7 15.05 -5.98 16.34
N ALA A 8 14.75 -4.76 16.76
CA ALA A 8 13.80 -4.44 17.82
C ALA A 8 12.36 -4.48 17.29
N LYS A 9 11.91 -5.67 16.91
CA LYS A 9 10.58 -5.89 16.31
C LYS A 9 9.46 -5.90 17.34
N ALA A 10 8.32 -5.30 16.98
CA ALA A 10 7.09 -5.28 17.76
C ALA A 10 5.86 -5.49 16.86
N THR A 11 4.71 -5.75 17.48
CA THR A 11 3.40 -5.59 16.86
C THR A 11 2.91 -4.15 17.09
N PHE A 12 2.09 -3.65 16.18
CA PHE A 12 1.55 -2.29 16.26
C PHE A 12 0.03 -2.33 16.16
N ASP A 13 -0.62 -1.71 17.13
CA ASP A 13 -2.04 -1.38 17.11
C ASP A 13 -2.16 0.09 16.69
N LEU A 14 -2.70 0.34 15.50
CA LEU A 14 -2.83 1.70 14.99
C LEU A 14 -4.26 2.18 15.02
N ALA A 15 -4.46 3.37 15.56
CA ALA A 15 -5.68 4.14 15.43
C ALA A 15 -5.35 5.57 14.98
N LEU A 16 -6.10 6.08 14.00
CA LEU A 16 -5.92 7.41 13.44
C LEU A 16 -7.16 8.25 13.69
N ARG A 17 -6.94 9.51 14.07
CA ARG A 17 -7.97 10.54 14.10
C ARG A 17 -7.42 11.79 13.42
N PHE A 18 -8.16 12.30 12.45
CA PHE A 18 -7.83 13.53 11.74
C PHE A 18 -9.12 14.29 11.41
N ASP A 19 -9.02 15.56 11.06
CA ASP A 19 -10.15 16.36 10.62
C ASP A 19 -10.52 15.93 9.20
N GLN A 20 -11.39 14.92 9.14
CA GLN A 20 -11.77 14.26 7.90
C GLN A 20 -12.81 15.06 7.14
N ALA A 21 -12.49 15.45 5.89
CA ALA A 21 -13.49 15.91 4.93
C ALA A 21 -14.27 14.74 4.30
N GLU A 22 -15.41 15.02 3.70
CA GLU A 22 -16.23 14.00 3.06
C GLU A 22 -15.46 13.31 1.93
N GLY A 23 -15.42 11.98 1.96
CA GLY A 23 -14.77 11.15 0.95
C GLY A 23 -13.27 10.94 1.16
N GLU A 24 -12.66 11.48 2.21
CA GLU A 24 -11.28 11.18 2.58
C GLU A 24 -11.14 9.78 3.18
N LEU A 25 -9.99 9.16 2.94
CA LEU A 25 -9.65 7.81 3.38
C LEU A 25 -8.43 7.82 4.29
N ALA A 26 -8.32 6.80 5.13
CA ALA A 26 -7.08 6.43 5.79
C ALA A 26 -6.69 5.00 5.42
N LEU A 27 -5.40 4.79 5.16
CA LEU A 27 -4.80 3.50 4.83
C LEU A 27 -3.65 3.22 5.79
N SER A 28 -3.42 1.96 6.11
CA SER A 28 -2.27 1.52 6.91
C SER A 28 -1.81 0.12 6.47
N ASN A 29 -0.80 -0.42 7.17
CA ASN A 29 -0.23 -1.75 6.92
C ASN A 29 -1.29 -2.86 6.91
N MET A 30 -2.30 -2.75 7.76
CA MET A 30 -3.33 -3.78 7.96
C MET A 30 -4.71 -3.25 7.60
N PRO A 31 -5.69 -4.13 7.33
CA PRO A 31 -7.06 -3.73 7.05
C PRO A 31 -7.69 -2.90 8.17
N GLU A 32 -8.59 -2.00 7.78
CA GLU A 32 -9.45 -1.30 8.73
C GLU A 32 -10.41 -2.28 9.41
N ILE A 33 -10.59 -2.08 10.72
CA ILE A 33 -11.59 -2.76 11.54
C ILE A 33 -12.56 -1.74 12.14
N ASP A 34 -13.72 -2.22 12.60
CA ASP A 34 -14.68 -1.42 13.39
C ASP A 34 -15.22 -0.18 12.61
N VAL A 35 -15.54 -0.39 11.32
CA VAL A 35 -16.01 0.67 10.41
C VAL A 35 -17.25 1.40 10.94
N GLU A 36 -18.15 0.71 11.64
CA GLU A 36 -19.35 1.34 12.23
C GLU A 36 -18.97 2.32 13.35
N ASN A 37 -18.07 1.93 14.24
CA ASN A 37 -17.57 2.84 15.28
C ASN A 37 -16.83 4.05 14.70
N ARG A 38 -16.14 3.90 13.56
CA ARG A 38 -15.54 5.02 12.85
C ARG A 38 -16.56 6.07 12.44
N LYS A 39 -17.71 5.65 11.93
CA LYS A 39 -18.80 6.56 11.52
C LYS A 39 -19.31 7.41 12.68
N GLU A 40 -19.27 6.87 13.90
CA GLU A 40 -19.70 7.56 15.12
C GLU A 40 -18.61 8.44 15.74
N THR A 41 -17.37 7.96 15.74
CA THR A 41 -16.26 8.57 16.51
C THR A 41 -15.25 9.32 15.65
N GLY A 42 -15.23 9.09 14.33
CA GLY A 42 -14.19 9.59 13.42
C GLY A 42 -12.82 8.92 13.62
N ILE A 43 -12.76 7.81 14.36
CA ILE A 43 -11.51 7.11 14.64
C ILE A 43 -11.40 5.89 13.73
N TRP A 44 -10.35 5.88 12.90
CA TRP A 44 -9.95 4.76 12.07
C TRP A 44 -9.12 3.79 12.91
N LYS A 45 -9.51 2.54 12.99
CA LYS A 45 -8.75 1.49 13.66
C LYS A 45 -8.34 0.43 12.64
N PHE A 46 -7.14 -0.08 12.79
CA PHE A 46 -6.59 -1.11 11.92
C PHE A 46 -6.31 -2.39 12.71
N GLU A 47 -6.30 -3.53 12.02
CA GLU A 47 -5.86 -4.79 12.64
C GLU A 47 -4.43 -4.65 13.18
N THR A 48 -4.12 -5.41 14.23
CA THR A 48 -2.77 -5.50 14.78
C THR A 48 -1.80 -6.03 13.71
N THR A 49 -0.66 -5.37 13.54
CA THR A 49 0.34 -5.83 12.57
C THR A 49 0.98 -7.14 13.01
N PRO A 50 1.53 -7.94 12.09
CA PRO A 50 2.54 -8.94 12.44
C PRO A 50 3.71 -8.29 13.19
N ARG A 51 4.52 -9.10 13.87
CA ARG A 51 5.73 -8.61 14.51
C ARG A 51 6.73 -8.17 13.43
N MET A 52 6.99 -6.89 13.36
CA MET A 52 7.83 -6.26 12.34
C MET A 52 8.71 -5.14 12.91
N SER A 53 9.68 -4.70 12.12
CA SER A 53 10.53 -3.56 12.46
C SER A 53 9.72 -2.25 12.40
N SER A 54 10.04 -1.30 13.26
CA SER A 54 9.33 0.00 13.36
C SER A 54 9.34 0.81 12.06
N TYR A 55 10.40 0.72 11.26
CA TYR A 55 10.53 1.47 10.01
C TYR A 55 9.54 1.03 8.91
N LEU A 56 8.94 -0.17 9.06
CA LEU A 56 7.92 -0.68 8.14
C LEU A 56 6.51 -0.16 8.46
N LEU A 57 6.29 0.47 9.61
CA LEU A 57 5.01 1.04 9.98
C LEU A 57 4.71 2.25 9.08
N ALA A 58 3.54 2.22 8.43
CA ALA A 58 3.09 3.29 7.54
C ALA A 58 1.60 3.58 7.71
N PHE A 59 1.22 4.82 7.49
CA PHE A 59 -0.16 5.24 7.35
C PHE A 59 -0.24 6.46 6.43
N VAL A 60 -1.35 6.58 5.73
CA VAL A 60 -1.66 7.71 4.85
C VAL A 60 -3.12 8.10 5.09
N ALA A 61 -3.41 9.39 5.16
CA ALA A 61 -4.76 9.90 5.29
C ALA A 61 -4.96 11.12 4.38
N GLY A 62 -6.13 11.25 3.77
CA GLY A 62 -6.47 12.39 2.93
C GLY A 62 -7.41 12.07 1.78
N ASP A 63 -7.46 12.97 0.79
CA ASP A 63 -8.30 12.87 -0.39
C ASP A 63 -7.71 11.87 -1.41
N LEU A 64 -7.91 10.60 -1.14
CA LEU A 64 -7.36 9.48 -1.89
C LEU A 64 -8.45 8.79 -2.72
N GLN A 65 -8.02 8.16 -3.78
CA GLN A 65 -8.81 7.25 -4.60
C GLN A 65 -7.97 6.04 -4.99
N GLY A 66 -8.62 4.93 -5.36
CA GLY A 66 -7.88 3.74 -5.74
C GLY A 66 -8.71 2.71 -6.48
N VAL A 67 -7.99 1.76 -7.04
CA VAL A 67 -8.52 0.56 -7.71
C VAL A 67 -8.06 -0.68 -6.95
N THR A 68 -8.89 -1.72 -6.91
CA THR A 68 -8.57 -2.93 -6.15
C THR A 68 -8.86 -4.18 -6.96
N ALA A 69 -8.11 -5.24 -6.65
CA ALA A 69 -8.33 -6.60 -7.16
C ALA A 69 -7.95 -7.62 -6.08
N LYS A 70 -8.18 -8.89 -6.34
CA LYS A 70 -7.70 -9.98 -5.49
C LYS A 70 -6.81 -10.91 -6.29
N THR A 71 -5.76 -11.41 -5.64
CA THR A 71 -4.95 -12.50 -6.18
C THR A 71 -5.76 -13.80 -6.19
N LYS A 72 -5.29 -14.81 -6.92
CA LYS A 72 -5.88 -16.17 -6.93
C LYS A 72 -5.98 -16.79 -5.52
N ASN A 73 -5.11 -16.40 -4.59
CA ASN A 73 -5.11 -16.87 -3.21
C ASN A 73 -5.91 -15.97 -2.24
N GLY A 74 -6.54 -14.91 -2.76
CA GLY A 74 -7.48 -14.07 -2.01
C GLY A 74 -6.87 -12.85 -1.33
N THR A 75 -5.57 -12.57 -1.49
CA THR A 75 -4.95 -11.33 -0.99
C THR A 75 -5.58 -10.13 -1.68
N LEU A 76 -6.06 -9.16 -0.90
CA LEU A 76 -6.54 -7.89 -1.44
C LEU A 76 -5.36 -7.05 -1.93
N VAL A 77 -5.36 -6.67 -3.18
CA VAL A 77 -4.37 -5.76 -3.76
C VAL A 77 -5.07 -4.44 -4.12
N GLY A 78 -4.49 -3.32 -3.71
CA GLY A 78 -5.02 -2.00 -4.03
C GLY A 78 -3.93 -1.06 -4.51
N VAL A 79 -4.24 -0.21 -5.49
CA VAL A 79 -3.36 0.86 -5.94
C VAL A 79 -4.10 2.18 -5.77
N TYR A 80 -3.47 3.12 -5.09
CA TYR A 80 -4.06 4.39 -4.67
C TYR A 80 -3.22 5.59 -5.11
N SER A 81 -3.88 6.70 -5.30
CA SER A 81 -3.27 8.02 -5.52
C SER A 81 -4.16 9.13 -4.95
N THR A 82 -3.68 10.35 -4.99
CA THR A 82 -4.56 11.53 -4.85
C THR A 82 -5.51 11.62 -6.05
N LYS A 83 -6.58 12.37 -5.93
CA LYS A 83 -7.55 12.61 -7.03
C LYS A 83 -7.00 13.50 -8.16
N ALA A 84 -5.74 13.90 -8.09
CA ALA A 84 -5.06 14.62 -9.17
C ALA A 84 -4.88 13.76 -10.45
N HIS A 85 -4.92 12.44 -10.31
CA HIS A 85 -4.75 11.49 -11.41
C HIS A 85 -6.07 10.79 -11.74
N PRO A 86 -6.39 10.52 -13.03
CA PRO A 86 -7.49 9.62 -13.38
C PRO A 86 -7.28 8.21 -12.81
N LEU A 87 -8.37 7.55 -12.37
CA LEU A 87 -8.30 6.18 -11.84
C LEU A 87 -7.67 5.18 -12.81
N SER A 88 -7.93 5.34 -14.12
CA SER A 88 -7.34 4.50 -15.17
C SER A 88 -5.81 4.48 -15.20
N ASN A 89 -5.17 5.52 -14.65
CA ASN A 89 -3.72 5.59 -14.55
C ASN A 89 -3.12 4.62 -13.51
N LEU A 90 -3.98 3.95 -12.72
CA LEU A 90 -3.59 2.99 -11.69
C LEU A 90 -3.74 1.53 -12.15
N ASP A 91 -4.45 1.27 -13.25
CA ASP A 91 -4.80 -0.09 -13.70
C ASP A 91 -3.56 -0.93 -14.06
N PHE A 92 -2.58 -0.32 -14.74
CA PHE A 92 -1.33 -1.00 -15.09
C PHE A 92 -0.59 -1.49 -13.84
N SER A 93 -0.46 -0.63 -12.85
CA SER A 93 0.24 -0.94 -11.60
C SER A 93 -0.51 -1.98 -10.76
N LEU A 94 -1.85 -1.96 -10.81
CA LEU A 94 -2.67 -3.00 -10.16
C LEU A 94 -2.43 -4.38 -10.79
N ASP A 95 -2.43 -4.48 -12.13
CA ASP A 95 -2.14 -5.73 -12.84
C ASP A 95 -0.74 -6.25 -12.50
N ILE A 96 0.28 -5.36 -12.53
CA ILE A 96 1.64 -5.73 -12.16
C ILE A 96 1.74 -6.20 -10.71
N ALA A 97 1.12 -5.51 -9.75
CA ALA A 97 1.17 -5.89 -8.34
C ALA A 97 0.52 -7.27 -8.09
N VAL A 98 -0.67 -7.52 -8.66
CA VAL A 98 -1.34 -8.82 -8.57
C VAL A 98 -0.46 -9.94 -9.13
N ARG A 99 0.05 -9.77 -10.35
CA ARG A 99 0.89 -10.76 -11.02
C ARG A 99 2.22 -11.00 -10.30
N SER A 100 2.81 -9.95 -9.73
CA SER A 100 4.06 -10.08 -8.97
C SER A 100 3.87 -10.89 -7.69
N ILE A 101 2.80 -10.65 -6.94
CA ILE A 101 2.48 -11.44 -5.74
C ILE A 101 2.26 -12.91 -6.13
N GLU A 102 1.44 -13.18 -7.15
CA GLU A 102 1.18 -14.54 -7.61
C GLU A 102 2.44 -15.25 -8.10
N PHE A 103 3.31 -14.53 -8.81
CA PHE A 103 4.60 -15.04 -9.24
C PHE A 103 5.51 -15.39 -8.06
N TYR A 104 5.61 -14.52 -7.04
CA TYR A 104 6.44 -14.77 -5.87
C TYR A 104 5.90 -15.90 -5.01
N GLU A 105 4.58 -16.00 -4.85
CA GLU A 105 3.96 -17.13 -4.15
C GLU A 105 4.31 -18.48 -4.81
N ASP A 106 4.25 -18.52 -6.15
CA ASP A 106 4.62 -19.73 -6.90
C ASP A 106 6.13 -20.00 -6.88
N TYR A 107 6.95 -18.95 -7.01
CA TYR A 107 8.42 -19.07 -7.08
C TYR A 107 9.03 -19.50 -5.74
N TYR A 108 8.59 -18.88 -4.64
CA TYR A 108 9.11 -19.19 -3.30
C TYR A 108 8.34 -20.33 -2.61
N GLY A 109 7.18 -20.73 -3.11
CA GLY A 109 6.31 -21.72 -2.49
C GLY A 109 5.70 -21.24 -1.16
N VAL A 110 5.62 -19.93 -0.94
CA VAL A 110 5.11 -19.30 0.29
C VAL A 110 4.04 -18.30 -0.08
N LYS A 111 2.89 -18.37 0.59
CA LYS A 111 1.82 -17.39 0.40
C LYS A 111 2.20 -16.03 0.96
N TYR A 112 1.68 -14.98 0.32
CA TYR A 112 1.80 -13.61 0.84
C TYR A 112 1.24 -13.55 2.28
N PRO A 113 2.02 -13.04 3.27
CA PRO A 113 1.76 -13.33 4.67
C PRO A 113 0.68 -12.47 5.33
N ILE A 114 0.25 -11.40 4.68
CA ILE A 114 -0.72 -10.44 5.22
C ILE A 114 -1.95 -10.33 4.32
N PRO A 115 -3.14 -9.94 4.86
CA PRO A 115 -4.40 -10.03 4.12
C PRO A 115 -4.53 -9.02 2.98
N GLN A 116 -3.69 -7.99 2.98
CA GLN A 116 -3.70 -6.94 1.95
C GLN A 116 -2.30 -6.55 1.50
N SER A 117 -2.21 -6.06 0.27
CA SER A 117 -1.04 -5.38 -0.30
C SER A 117 -1.52 -4.11 -0.98
N LEU A 118 -1.45 -2.99 -0.29
CA LEU A 118 -1.80 -1.68 -0.82
C LEU A 118 -0.55 -0.96 -1.33
N HIS A 119 -0.69 -0.24 -2.41
CA HIS A 119 0.36 0.53 -3.06
C HIS A 119 -0.14 1.96 -3.23
N ILE A 120 0.58 2.96 -2.71
CA ILE A 120 0.15 4.36 -2.72
C ILE A 120 1.17 5.26 -3.39
N ALA A 121 0.72 6.02 -4.41
CA ALA A 121 1.49 7.08 -5.04
C ALA A 121 1.39 8.38 -4.22
N LEU A 122 2.52 8.92 -3.82
CA LEU A 122 2.62 10.13 -3.02
C LEU A 122 3.24 11.27 -3.84
N PRO A 123 2.61 12.47 -3.85
CA PRO A 123 3.10 13.61 -4.63
C PRO A 123 4.43 14.15 -4.13
N ASP A 124 4.69 14.06 -2.83
CA ASP A 124 5.94 14.52 -2.19
C ASP A 124 6.57 13.36 -1.41
N PHE A 125 7.45 12.63 -2.08
CA PHE A 125 8.14 11.47 -1.55
C PHE A 125 9.61 11.49 -1.96
N SER A 126 10.54 11.57 -1.01
CA SER A 126 11.96 11.77 -1.26
C SER A 126 12.65 10.53 -1.83
N ALA A 127 12.27 9.34 -1.39
CA ALA A 127 12.75 8.07 -1.94
C ALA A 127 12.05 7.72 -3.26
N GLY A 128 12.47 6.66 -3.92
CA GLY A 128 11.74 6.08 -5.06
C GLY A 128 10.50 5.33 -4.63
N ALA A 129 10.69 4.43 -3.67
CA ALA A 129 9.65 3.67 -2.99
C ALA A 129 10.14 3.22 -1.60
N MET A 130 9.24 2.60 -0.82
CA MET A 130 9.54 2.03 0.49
C MET A 130 8.65 0.81 0.73
N GLU A 131 9.26 -0.29 1.15
CA GLU A 131 8.67 -1.61 1.32
C GLU A 131 7.79 -1.78 2.57
N ASN A 132 7.10 -0.77 3.05
CA ASN A 132 6.20 -0.87 4.21
C ASN A 132 5.22 -2.04 4.03
N TRP A 133 5.19 -2.96 4.97
CA TRP A 133 4.36 -4.16 4.88
C TRP A 133 2.88 -3.83 4.76
N GLY A 134 2.23 -4.35 3.71
CA GLY A 134 0.80 -4.14 3.45
C GLY A 134 0.41 -2.76 2.95
N LEU A 135 1.31 -1.76 2.99
CA LEU A 135 1.11 -0.41 2.45
C LEU A 135 2.41 0.13 1.87
N VAL A 136 2.79 -0.36 0.72
CA VAL A 136 4.01 0.09 0.00
C VAL A 136 3.81 1.50 -0.53
N THR A 137 4.76 2.38 -0.25
CA THR A 137 4.71 3.79 -0.63
C THR A 137 5.62 4.07 -1.81
N TYR A 138 5.18 4.93 -2.72
CA TYR A 138 5.90 5.23 -3.96
C TYR A 138 5.89 6.72 -4.27
N ARG A 139 6.95 7.18 -4.90
CA ARG A 139 6.90 8.41 -5.69
C ARG A 139 5.97 8.18 -6.89
N GLU A 140 5.14 9.17 -7.25
CA GLU A 140 4.12 9.03 -8.31
C GLU A 140 4.67 8.46 -9.63
N VAL A 141 5.88 8.86 -10.04
CA VAL A 141 6.51 8.40 -11.30
C VAL A 141 6.79 6.89 -11.34
N TYR A 142 6.76 6.21 -10.19
CA TYR A 142 6.99 4.76 -10.07
C TYR A 142 5.69 3.97 -9.85
N LEU A 143 4.53 4.61 -9.87
CA LEU A 143 3.25 3.93 -9.70
C LEU A 143 2.17 4.40 -10.69
N VAL A 144 2.15 5.66 -11.08
CA VAL A 144 1.15 6.23 -11.97
C VAL A 144 1.58 6.07 -13.42
N VAL A 145 0.71 5.47 -14.25
CA VAL A 145 0.98 5.21 -15.68
C VAL A 145 -0.19 5.72 -16.50
N ASP A 146 0.05 6.71 -17.34
CA ASP A 146 -0.92 7.28 -18.26
C ASP A 146 -0.76 6.77 -19.70
N GLU A 147 -1.60 7.26 -20.60
CA GLU A 147 -1.56 6.90 -22.03
C GLU A 147 -0.27 7.34 -22.74
N ASN A 148 0.37 8.42 -22.26
CA ASN A 148 1.60 8.97 -22.80
C ASN A 148 2.86 8.34 -22.21
N SER A 149 2.71 7.50 -21.19
CA SER A 149 3.83 6.81 -20.53
C SER A 149 4.56 5.90 -21.51
N THR A 150 5.87 6.12 -21.64
CA THR A 150 6.74 5.36 -22.54
C THR A 150 6.87 3.91 -22.11
N PHE A 151 7.33 3.05 -23.01
CA PHE A 151 7.67 1.67 -22.67
C PHE A 151 8.71 1.59 -21.53
N ALA A 152 9.73 2.45 -21.57
CA ALA A 152 10.75 2.51 -20.52
C ALA A 152 10.16 2.92 -19.16
N SER A 153 9.22 3.88 -19.13
CA SER A 153 8.52 4.27 -17.90
C SER A 153 7.70 3.12 -17.34
N ARG A 154 6.93 2.41 -18.19
CA ARG A 154 6.14 1.24 -17.78
C ARG A 154 7.03 0.12 -17.25
N GLN A 155 8.16 -0.13 -17.89
CA GLN A 155 9.15 -1.11 -17.45
C GLN A 155 9.72 -0.74 -16.07
N GLN A 156 10.01 0.54 -15.85
CA GLN A 156 10.50 1.02 -14.55
C GLN A 156 9.45 0.87 -13.45
N VAL A 157 8.19 1.19 -13.72
CA VAL A 157 7.08 0.97 -12.77
C VAL A 157 6.98 -0.52 -12.40
N ALA A 158 6.98 -1.41 -13.39
CA ALA A 158 6.92 -2.85 -13.13
C ALA A 158 8.12 -3.35 -12.32
N LEU A 159 9.32 -2.85 -12.61
CA LEU A 159 10.54 -3.19 -11.88
C LEU A 159 10.45 -2.77 -10.40
N VAL A 160 10.03 -1.53 -10.14
CA VAL A 160 9.96 -1.00 -8.77
C VAL A 160 8.89 -1.74 -7.97
N ILE A 161 7.69 -1.96 -8.52
CA ILE A 161 6.62 -2.73 -7.85
C ILE A 161 7.12 -4.14 -7.49
N ALA A 162 7.75 -4.84 -8.44
CA ALA A 162 8.28 -6.18 -8.17
C ALA A 162 9.41 -6.16 -7.12
N HIS A 163 10.26 -5.12 -7.14
CA HIS A 163 11.33 -4.92 -6.16
C HIS A 163 10.76 -4.78 -4.75
N GLU A 164 9.78 -3.89 -4.55
CA GLU A 164 9.18 -3.65 -3.24
C GLU A 164 8.43 -4.89 -2.72
N LEU A 165 7.77 -5.63 -3.61
CA LEU A 165 7.10 -6.87 -3.24
C LEU A 165 8.08 -8.02 -2.91
N ALA A 166 9.30 -7.99 -3.46
CA ALA A 166 10.33 -8.97 -3.12
C ALA A 166 10.85 -8.81 -1.68
N HIS A 167 10.67 -7.65 -1.07
CA HIS A 167 11.00 -7.40 0.34
C HIS A 167 9.95 -7.96 1.33
N GLN A 168 8.74 -8.25 0.86
CA GLN A 168 7.64 -8.73 1.70
C GLN A 168 7.80 -10.22 2.02
#